data_559a42536526416de521b1a97246197c
#
_entry.id   559a42536526416de521b1a97246197c
#
_cell.length_a   1.000
_cell.length_b   1.000
_cell.length_c   1.000
_cell.angle_alpha   90.00
_cell.angle_beta   90.00
_cell.angle_gamma   90.00
#
_symmetry.space_group_name_H-M   'P 1'
#
loop_
_entity.id
_entity.type
_entity.pdbx_description
1 polymer ?
#
loop_
_entity_poly.entity_id
_entity_poly.type
_entity_poly.pdbx_seq_one_letter_code
_entity_poly.pdbx_strand_id
1 'polypeptide(L)'
;CVFAETLTNPSLVVTDLELFAERAHAHGVPLIVDNTFPTPVNCRPFEFGADIATHSTTKYMDGHATQIGGVIVDSGHFDWANGKFPMLTQPDESYHGIVYTEAFGKAAYITKARVHLMRDIGAQAAPMNAFLLNLGLETLALRMQRHCENALAVAKYLENNPKVSWVNYPCLPTNPYHER
;
A
#
# COMPACT_ATOMS: atom_id res chain seq x y z
N CYS A 1 -14.81 -4.29 0.36
CA CYS A 1 -13.37 -4.55 0.45
C CYS A 1 -12.94 -4.73 1.90
N VAL A 2 -11.79 -5.36 2.08
CA VAL A 2 -11.02 -5.28 3.33
C VAL A 2 -9.90 -4.28 3.09
N PHE A 3 -9.68 -3.36 4.03
CA PHE A 3 -8.58 -2.40 3.98
C PHE A 3 -7.72 -2.56 5.24
N ALA A 4 -6.42 -2.71 5.07
CA ALA A 4 -5.47 -2.88 6.16
C ALA A 4 -4.16 -2.13 5.87
N GLU A 5 -3.39 -1.83 6.93
CA GLU A 5 -1.99 -1.42 6.80
C GLU A 5 -1.09 -2.65 6.94
N THR A 6 -0.01 -2.73 6.18
CA THR A 6 1.01 -3.79 6.35
C THR A 6 1.63 -3.75 7.74
N LEU A 7 1.95 -2.54 8.20
CA LEU A 7 2.44 -2.24 9.53
C LEU A 7 1.64 -1.07 10.09
N THR A 8 0.89 -1.32 11.15
CA THR A 8 -0.07 -0.33 11.68
C THR A 8 0.63 0.87 12.34
N ASN A 9 0.09 2.06 12.12
CA ASN A 9 0.55 3.30 12.73
C ASN A 9 -0.48 3.77 13.79
N PRO A 10 -0.11 3.94 15.08
CA PRO A 10 1.26 3.88 15.64
C PRO A 10 1.62 2.57 16.34
N SER A 11 0.75 1.58 16.37
CA SER A 11 0.88 0.41 17.24
C SER A 11 1.92 -0.61 16.79
N LEU A 12 2.44 -0.51 15.56
CA LEU A 12 3.44 -1.41 14.96
C LEU A 12 3.00 -2.89 14.95
N VAL A 13 1.71 -3.14 14.82
CA VAL A 13 1.19 -4.49 14.57
C VAL A 13 1.53 -4.89 13.14
N VAL A 14 2.18 -6.03 12.96
CA VAL A 14 2.43 -6.60 11.64
C VAL A 14 1.22 -7.42 11.23
N THR A 15 0.55 -6.98 10.16
CA THR A 15 -0.68 -7.62 9.67
C THR A 15 -0.37 -8.93 8.96
N ASP A 16 -1.15 -9.95 9.25
CA ASP A 16 -1.14 -11.23 8.55
C ASP A 16 -1.87 -11.10 7.21
N LEU A 17 -1.12 -10.68 6.18
CA LEU A 17 -1.71 -10.36 4.87
C LEU A 17 -2.31 -11.59 4.19
N GLU A 18 -1.69 -12.78 4.32
CA GLU A 18 -2.20 -14.03 3.74
C GLU A 18 -3.56 -14.40 4.34
N LEU A 19 -3.67 -14.34 5.68
CA LEU A 19 -4.94 -14.60 6.36
C LEU A 19 -6.00 -13.57 5.95
N PHE A 20 -5.64 -12.30 5.85
CA PHE A 20 -6.58 -11.25 5.45
C PHE A 20 -7.02 -11.41 3.99
N ALA A 21 -6.11 -11.80 3.08
CA ALA A 21 -6.44 -12.10 1.70
C ALA A 21 -7.39 -13.31 1.60
N GLU A 22 -7.07 -14.41 2.29
CA GLU A 22 -7.94 -15.59 2.35
C GLU A 22 -9.36 -15.23 2.78
N ARG A 23 -9.49 -14.46 3.86
CA ARG A 23 -10.80 -14.06 4.39
C ARG A 23 -11.54 -13.10 3.45
N ALA A 24 -10.85 -12.12 2.87
CA ALA A 24 -11.44 -11.21 1.90
C ALA A 24 -11.96 -11.97 0.68
N HIS A 25 -11.14 -12.83 0.11
CA HIS A 25 -11.48 -13.61 -1.09
C HIS A 25 -12.59 -14.63 -0.82
N ALA A 26 -12.64 -15.27 0.35
CA ALA A 26 -13.75 -16.13 0.75
C ALA A 26 -15.11 -15.41 0.74
N HIS A 27 -15.09 -14.09 0.93
CA HIS A 27 -16.26 -13.23 0.82
C HIS A 27 -16.38 -12.52 -0.55
N GLY A 28 -15.54 -12.85 -1.53
CA GLY A 28 -15.57 -12.26 -2.88
C GLY A 28 -15.34 -10.74 -2.88
N VAL A 29 -14.50 -10.23 -1.95
CA VAL A 29 -14.13 -8.81 -1.88
C VAL A 29 -12.61 -8.67 -1.92
N PRO A 30 -12.06 -7.56 -2.48
CA PRO A 30 -10.62 -7.39 -2.57
C PRO A 30 -10.01 -7.03 -1.21
N LEU A 31 -8.73 -7.43 -1.04
CA LEU A 31 -7.86 -6.91 -0.02
C LEU A 31 -7.07 -5.72 -0.57
N ILE A 32 -7.22 -4.57 0.07
CA ILE A 32 -6.48 -3.34 -0.21
C ILE A 32 -5.51 -3.10 0.94
N VAL A 33 -4.23 -2.92 0.63
CA VAL A 33 -3.19 -2.76 1.64
C VAL A 33 -2.51 -1.41 1.51
N ASP A 34 -2.51 -0.63 2.57
CA ASP A 34 -1.63 0.53 2.69
C ASP A 34 -0.22 0.05 3.09
N ASN A 35 0.69 0.13 2.14
CA ASN A 35 2.08 -0.30 2.29
C ASN A 35 3.05 0.89 2.39
N THR A 36 2.58 2.01 2.91
CA THR A 36 3.34 3.26 2.98
C THR A 36 4.65 3.11 3.75
N PHE A 37 4.62 2.53 4.96
CA PHE A 37 5.82 2.45 5.80
C PHE A 37 6.82 1.39 5.35
N PRO A 38 6.43 0.16 5.04
CA PRO A 38 7.39 -0.83 4.54
C PRO A 38 7.96 -0.43 3.18
N THR A 39 7.23 0.26 2.34
CA THR A 39 7.51 0.48 0.92
C THR A 39 7.64 -0.84 0.15
N PRO A 40 7.72 -0.84 -1.18
CA PRO A 40 7.96 -2.08 -1.94
C PRO A 40 9.34 -2.71 -1.70
N VAL A 41 10.23 -2.00 -0.97
CA VAL A 41 11.56 -2.52 -0.61
C VAL A 41 11.47 -3.57 0.48
N ASN A 42 10.69 -3.30 1.54
CA ASN A 42 10.58 -4.20 2.68
C ASN A 42 9.38 -5.16 2.58
N CYS A 43 8.32 -4.80 1.89
CA CYS A 43 7.16 -5.67 1.69
C CYS A 43 6.52 -5.41 0.33
N ARG A 44 6.18 -6.49 -0.36
CA ARG A 44 5.40 -6.48 -1.62
C ARG A 44 4.08 -7.21 -1.38
N PRO A 45 3.01 -6.49 -1.00
CA PRO A 45 1.76 -7.10 -0.56
C PRO A 45 1.12 -8.08 -1.54
N PHE A 46 1.38 -7.93 -2.85
CA PHE A 46 0.86 -8.85 -3.87
C PHE A 46 1.42 -10.28 -3.74
N GLU A 47 2.61 -10.45 -3.18
CA GLU A 47 3.20 -11.77 -2.90
C GLU A 47 2.46 -12.49 -1.78
N PHE A 48 1.66 -11.76 -0.99
CA PHE A 48 0.85 -12.25 0.12
C PHE A 48 -0.66 -12.20 -0.19
N GLY A 49 -1.04 -12.07 -1.45
CA GLY A 49 -2.43 -12.16 -1.90
C GLY A 49 -3.22 -10.85 -1.86
N ALA A 50 -2.61 -9.71 -1.61
CA ALA A 50 -3.29 -8.42 -1.75
C ALA A 50 -3.66 -8.16 -3.22
N ASP A 51 -4.79 -7.50 -3.43
CA ASP A 51 -5.28 -7.15 -4.77
C ASP A 51 -4.87 -5.75 -5.18
N ILE A 52 -4.85 -4.83 -4.22
CA ILE A 52 -4.51 -3.43 -4.42
C ILE A 52 -3.53 -3.01 -3.33
N ALA A 53 -2.47 -2.31 -3.71
CA ALA A 53 -1.57 -1.63 -2.80
C ALA A 53 -1.69 -0.12 -2.93
N THR A 54 -1.76 0.58 -1.81
CA THR A 54 -1.72 2.04 -1.75
C THR A 54 -0.46 2.50 -1.02
N HIS A 55 0.03 3.67 -1.40
CA HIS A 55 1.14 4.32 -0.70
C HIS A 55 0.90 5.81 -0.62
N SER A 56 1.11 6.39 0.55
CA SER A 56 1.39 7.82 0.66
C SER A 56 2.80 8.08 0.14
N THR A 57 2.91 8.62 -1.06
CA THR A 57 4.23 8.96 -1.63
C THR A 57 4.90 10.13 -0.90
N THR A 58 4.14 10.84 -0.06
CA THR A 58 4.59 11.89 0.86
C THR A 58 5.68 11.42 1.83
N LYS A 59 5.73 10.11 2.13
CA LYS A 59 6.58 9.52 3.19
C LYS A 59 7.94 9.06 2.62
N TYR A 60 8.30 7.81 2.86
CA TYR A 60 9.62 7.29 2.46
C TYR A 60 9.89 7.30 0.95
N MET A 61 8.85 7.22 0.11
CA MET A 61 9.05 7.25 -1.35
C MET A 61 9.64 8.58 -1.80
N ASP A 62 9.09 9.71 -1.33
CA ASP A 62 9.71 11.03 -1.52
C ASP A 62 11.01 11.16 -0.70
N GLY A 63 10.93 10.89 0.60
CA GLY A 63 12.05 10.85 1.52
C GLY A 63 12.69 12.21 1.85
N HIS A 64 12.18 13.31 1.29
CA HIS A 64 12.75 14.64 1.41
C HIS A 64 11.75 15.69 1.94
N ALA A 65 10.52 15.28 2.23
CA ALA A 65 9.42 16.15 2.65
C ALA A 65 9.14 17.30 1.64
N THR A 66 9.31 17.03 0.35
CA THR A 66 9.23 18.05 -0.71
C THR A 66 7.90 18.08 -1.43
N GLN A 67 7.09 17.00 -1.31
CA GLN A 67 5.81 16.91 -1.99
C GLN A 67 4.78 16.12 -1.17
N ILE A 68 3.51 16.30 -1.49
CA ILE A 68 2.39 15.50 -0.99
C ILE A 68 1.79 14.74 -2.17
N GLY A 69 1.55 13.44 -1.97
CA GLY A 69 0.95 12.63 -3.02
C GLY A 69 0.65 11.20 -2.56
N GLY A 70 0.08 10.45 -3.47
CA GLY A 70 -0.25 9.04 -3.28
C GLY A 70 -0.18 8.26 -4.58
N VAL A 71 -0.13 6.96 -4.46
CA VAL A 71 -0.21 6.03 -5.59
C VAL A 71 -1.10 4.86 -5.24
N ILE A 72 -1.86 4.40 -6.21
CA ILE A 72 -2.63 3.15 -6.19
C ILE A 72 -2.01 2.22 -7.21
N VAL A 73 -1.71 1.00 -6.80
CA VAL A 73 -1.21 -0.07 -7.66
C VAL A 73 -2.21 -1.21 -7.63
N ASP A 74 -2.64 -1.64 -8.80
CA ASP A 74 -3.58 -2.76 -8.99
C ASP A 74 -2.79 -4.00 -9.42
N SER A 75 -2.98 -5.14 -8.74
CA SER A 75 -2.36 -6.40 -9.13
C SER A 75 -2.90 -6.94 -10.46
N GLY A 76 -4.13 -6.56 -10.83
CA GLY A 76 -4.86 -7.10 -11.98
C GLY A 76 -5.30 -8.56 -11.81
N HIS A 77 -5.30 -9.08 -10.59
CA HIS A 77 -5.66 -10.49 -10.32
C HIS A 77 -7.06 -10.67 -9.77
N PHE A 78 -7.66 -9.63 -9.17
CA PHE A 78 -8.98 -9.75 -8.58
C PHE A 78 -10.07 -9.88 -9.66
N ASP A 79 -11.03 -10.78 -9.44
CA ASP A 79 -12.19 -10.94 -10.31
C ASP A 79 -13.27 -9.90 -10.01
N TRP A 80 -13.24 -8.80 -10.74
CA TRP A 80 -14.24 -7.74 -10.65
C TRP A 80 -15.61 -8.12 -11.23
N ALA A 81 -15.70 -9.25 -11.97
CA ALA A 81 -16.93 -9.72 -12.58
C ALA A 81 -17.71 -10.71 -11.69
N ASN A 82 -17.33 -10.89 -10.43
CA ASN A 82 -17.96 -11.85 -9.51
C ASN A 82 -19.36 -11.47 -9.01
N GLY A 83 -20.01 -10.48 -9.59
CA GLY A 83 -21.38 -10.05 -9.31
C GLY A 83 -21.53 -9.00 -8.19
N LYS A 84 -20.45 -8.60 -7.52
CA LYS A 84 -20.50 -7.63 -6.41
C LYS A 84 -20.15 -6.19 -6.80
N PHE A 85 -19.68 -5.96 -8.03
CA PHE A 85 -19.15 -4.67 -8.46
C PHE A 85 -19.88 -4.12 -9.70
N PRO A 86 -21.19 -3.77 -9.56
CA PRO A 86 -21.99 -3.30 -10.69
C PRO A 86 -21.39 -2.06 -11.37
N MET A 87 -20.69 -1.22 -10.64
CA MET A 87 -20.01 -0.04 -11.18
C MET A 87 -18.88 -0.37 -12.19
N LEU A 88 -18.44 -1.63 -12.26
CA LEU A 88 -17.44 -2.10 -13.22
C LEU A 88 -18.00 -3.03 -14.28
N THR A 89 -19.19 -3.65 -14.00
CA THR A 89 -19.81 -4.69 -14.84
C THR A 89 -21.07 -4.22 -15.54
N GLN A 90 -21.52 -2.99 -15.30
CA GLN A 90 -22.65 -2.37 -15.99
C GLN A 90 -22.19 -1.15 -16.80
N PRO A 91 -22.96 -0.74 -17.83
CA PRO A 91 -22.65 0.46 -18.61
C PRO A 91 -22.48 1.70 -17.74
N ASP A 92 -21.41 2.43 -17.93
CA ASP A 92 -21.15 3.71 -17.25
C ASP A 92 -21.48 4.86 -18.18
N GLU A 93 -22.65 5.46 -18.01
CA GLU A 93 -23.13 6.57 -18.83
C GLU A 93 -22.22 7.81 -18.72
N SER A 94 -21.52 7.98 -17.60
CA SER A 94 -20.58 9.08 -17.44
C SER A 94 -19.29 8.92 -18.26
N TYR A 95 -19.07 7.71 -18.82
CA TYR A 95 -17.94 7.39 -19.66
C TYR A 95 -18.35 6.57 -20.89
N HIS A 96 -19.20 7.16 -21.75
CA HIS A 96 -19.65 6.64 -23.05
C HIS A 96 -20.38 5.28 -23.00
N GLY A 97 -21.01 4.92 -21.89
CA GLY A 97 -21.70 3.65 -21.74
C GLY A 97 -20.78 2.42 -21.68
N ILE A 98 -19.49 2.60 -21.35
CA ILE A 98 -18.53 1.50 -21.30
C ILE A 98 -18.80 0.59 -20.12
N VAL A 99 -18.70 -0.74 -20.34
CA VAL A 99 -18.57 -1.77 -19.31
C VAL A 99 -17.07 -2.02 -19.08
N TYR A 100 -16.55 -1.59 -17.94
CA TYR A 100 -15.10 -1.59 -17.69
C TYR A 100 -14.47 -2.99 -17.73
N THR A 101 -15.15 -4.00 -17.18
CA THR A 101 -14.65 -5.37 -17.18
C THR A 101 -14.56 -5.98 -18.58
N GLU A 102 -15.45 -5.59 -19.49
CA GLU A 102 -15.42 -6.04 -20.89
C GLU A 102 -14.36 -5.29 -21.69
N ALA A 103 -14.28 -3.96 -21.52
CA ALA A 103 -13.40 -3.12 -22.30
C ALA A 103 -11.92 -3.21 -21.87
N PHE A 104 -11.66 -3.40 -20.58
CA PHE A 104 -10.30 -3.31 -20.00
C PHE A 104 -9.87 -4.56 -19.24
N GLY A 105 -10.74 -5.56 -19.07
CA GLY A 105 -10.39 -6.83 -18.41
C GLY A 105 -9.75 -6.63 -17.04
N LYS A 106 -8.52 -7.11 -16.89
CA LYS A 106 -7.76 -7.01 -15.63
C LYS A 106 -7.46 -5.57 -15.18
N ALA A 107 -7.50 -4.60 -16.08
CA ALA A 107 -7.26 -3.19 -15.78
C ALA A 107 -8.56 -2.42 -15.50
N ALA A 108 -9.71 -3.09 -15.36
CA ALA A 108 -11.02 -2.45 -15.19
C ALA A 108 -11.04 -1.47 -14.00
N TYR A 109 -10.58 -1.89 -12.84
CA TYR A 109 -10.55 -1.07 -11.62
C TYR A 109 -9.67 0.16 -11.78
N ILE A 110 -8.41 -0.04 -12.15
CA ILE A 110 -7.46 1.08 -12.22
C ILE A 110 -7.78 2.04 -13.36
N THR A 111 -8.39 1.54 -14.44
CA THR A 111 -8.87 2.40 -15.53
C THR A 111 -10.02 3.26 -15.04
N LYS A 112 -11.03 2.70 -14.37
CA LYS A 112 -12.14 3.48 -13.82
C LYS A 112 -11.63 4.51 -12.80
N ALA A 113 -10.73 4.13 -11.92
CA ALA A 113 -10.12 5.06 -10.97
C ALA A 113 -9.49 6.26 -11.67
N ARG A 114 -8.81 6.04 -12.81
CA ARG A 114 -8.14 7.09 -13.57
C ARG A 114 -9.09 7.94 -14.42
N VAL A 115 -9.94 7.30 -15.22
CA VAL A 115 -10.76 8.01 -16.23
C VAL A 115 -12.06 8.59 -15.69
N HIS A 116 -12.51 8.13 -14.53
CA HIS A 116 -13.71 8.63 -13.87
C HIS A 116 -13.33 9.39 -12.59
N LEU A 117 -12.89 8.71 -11.55
CA LEU A 117 -12.70 9.33 -10.23
C LEU A 117 -11.60 10.39 -10.25
N MET A 118 -10.42 10.07 -10.76
CA MET A 118 -9.30 11.03 -10.81
C MET A 118 -9.61 12.23 -11.71
N ARG A 119 -10.26 11.99 -12.86
CA ARG A 119 -10.71 13.05 -13.78
C ARG A 119 -11.70 13.98 -13.10
N ASP A 120 -12.74 13.44 -12.43
CA ASP A 120 -13.85 14.22 -11.91
C ASP A 120 -13.49 14.95 -10.61
N ILE A 121 -12.66 14.34 -9.76
CA ILE A 121 -12.20 14.93 -8.50
C ILE A 121 -10.96 15.80 -8.69
N GLY A 122 -10.19 15.57 -9.77
CA GLY A 122 -8.94 16.29 -10.01
C GLY A 122 -7.77 15.83 -9.12
N ALA A 123 -7.87 14.65 -8.51
CA ALA A 123 -6.87 14.10 -7.59
C ALA A 123 -5.68 13.50 -8.34
N GLN A 124 -4.95 14.33 -9.08
CA GLN A 124 -3.76 13.93 -9.82
C GLN A 124 -2.51 14.65 -9.32
N ALA A 125 -1.37 13.99 -9.41
CA ALA A 125 -0.10 14.60 -9.06
C ALA A 125 0.27 15.73 -10.03
N ALA A 126 0.72 16.87 -9.50
CA ALA A 126 1.34 17.89 -10.33
C ALA A 126 2.63 17.36 -10.97
N PRO A 127 2.97 17.75 -12.20
CA PRO A 127 4.18 17.25 -12.88
C PRO A 127 5.47 17.46 -12.06
N MET A 128 5.59 18.59 -11.36
CA MET A 128 6.72 18.86 -10.48
C MET A 128 6.77 17.88 -9.29
N ASN A 129 5.63 17.54 -8.69
CA ASN A 129 5.58 16.56 -7.60
C ASN A 129 5.97 15.17 -8.10
N ALA A 130 5.57 14.78 -9.31
CA ALA A 130 5.98 13.53 -9.92
C ALA A 130 7.49 13.49 -10.19
N PHE A 131 8.08 14.60 -10.63
CA PHE A 131 9.52 14.73 -10.81
C PHE A 131 10.29 14.59 -9.49
N LEU A 132 9.87 15.29 -8.44
CA LEU A 132 10.49 15.21 -7.11
C LEU A 132 10.37 13.79 -6.53
N LEU A 133 9.20 13.16 -6.70
CA LEU A 133 9.02 11.77 -6.29
C LEU A 133 9.99 10.83 -7.00
N ASN A 134 10.20 10.99 -8.32
CA ASN A 134 11.16 10.16 -9.07
C ASN A 134 12.58 10.31 -8.51
N LEU A 135 13.01 11.51 -8.16
CA LEU A 135 14.30 11.71 -7.50
C LEU A 135 14.39 10.97 -6.15
N GLY A 136 13.32 11.00 -5.36
CA GLY A 136 13.23 10.25 -4.10
C GLY A 136 13.32 8.74 -4.32
N LEU A 137 12.68 8.22 -5.34
CA LEU A 137 12.67 6.79 -5.66
C LEU A 137 14.04 6.23 -6.04
N GLU A 138 14.90 7.04 -6.67
CA GLU A 138 16.26 6.62 -7.07
C GLU A 138 17.10 6.08 -5.90
N THR A 139 16.89 6.63 -4.70
CA THR A 139 17.64 6.24 -3.50
C THR A 139 16.81 5.43 -2.50
N LEU A 140 15.56 5.11 -2.83
CA LEU A 140 14.63 4.50 -1.88
C LEU A 140 15.19 3.21 -1.26
N ALA A 141 15.73 2.30 -2.07
CA ALA A 141 16.25 1.02 -1.57
C ALA A 141 17.39 1.21 -0.57
N LEU A 142 18.34 2.09 -0.89
CA LEU A 142 19.48 2.41 -0.02
C LEU A 142 19.01 3.06 1.29
N ARG A 143 18.07 3.98 1.20
CA ARG A 143 17.52 4.67 2.38
C ARG A 143 16.75 3.70 3.28
N MET A 144 15.89 2.84 2.71
CA MET A 144 15.12 1.89 3.49
C MET A 144 16.02 0.90 4.22
N GLN A 145 17.03 0.36 3.56
CA GLN A 145 18.02 -0.50 4.21
C GLN A 145 18.66 0.21 5.39
N ARG A 146 19.17 1.43 5.21
CA ARG A 146 19.84 2.18 6.27
C ARG A 146 18.89 2.56 7.41
N HIS A 147 17.64 2.93 7.09
CA HIS A 147 16.62 3.21 8.11
C HIS A 147 16.35 1.98 8.99
N CYS A 148 16.20 0.80 8.39
CA CYS A 148 15.97 -0.45 9.14
C CYS A 148 17.17 -0.81 10.04
N GLU A 149 18.39 -0.72 9.50
CA GLU A 149 19.62 -0.96 10.28
C GLU A 149 19.71 -0.02 11.48
N ASN A 150 19.51 1.28 11.25
CA ASN A 150 19.57 2.29 12.31
C ASN A 150 18.46 2.09 13.36
N ALA A 151 17.22 1.82 12.91
CA ALA A 151 16.10 1.60 13.81
C ALA A 151 16.33 0.38 14.71
N LEU A 152 16.85 -0.73 14.16
CA LEU A 152 17.17 -1.92 14.93
C LEU A 152 18.31 -1.63 15.94
N ALA A 153 19.34 -0.89 15.55
CA ALA A 153 20.44 -0.51 16.46
C ALA A 153 19.93 0.34 17.63
N VAL A 154 19.07 1.32 17.33
CA VAL A 154 18.45 2.18 18.36
C VAL A 154 17.52 1.37 19.27
N ALA A 155 16.71 0.49 18.72
CA ALA A 155 15.80 -0.36 19.50
C ALA A 155 16.56 -1.26 20.47
N LYS A 156 17.64 -1.91 20.03
CA LYS A 156 18.54 -2.73 20.88
C LYS A 156 19.22 -1.91 21.96
N TYR A 157 19.66 -0.71 21.65
CA TYR A 157 20.26 0.20 22.64
C TYR A 157 19.24 0.57 23.72
N LEU A 158 18.01 0.94 23.31
CA LEU A 158 16.97 1.35 24.23
C LEU A 158 16.48 0.18 25.09
N GLU A 159 16.36 -1.03 24.54
CA GLU A 159 15.94 -2.23 25.28
C GLU A 159 16.89 -2.53 26.45
N ASN A 160 18.18 -2.21 26.29
CA ASN A 160 19.19 -2.40 27.34
C ASN A 160 19.43 -1.16 28.23
N ASN A 161 18.69 -0.09 28.04
CA ASN A 161 18.87 1.14 28.81
C ASN A 161 18.01 1.11 30.09
N PRO A 162 18.63 1.24 31.30
CA PRO A 162 17.91 1.16 32.57
C PRO A 162 16.85 2.25 32.80
N LYS A 163 16.85 3.30 31.96
CA LYS A 163 15.85 4.38 32.02
C LYS A 163 14.62 4.11 31.11
N VAL A 164 14.61 3.01 30.35
CA VAL A 164 13.54 2.64 29.43
C VAL A 164 12.83 1.41 29.96
N SER A 165 11.51 1.52 30.15
CA SER A 165 10.69 0.44 30.71
C SER A 165 10.37 -0.64 29.69
N TRP A 166 10.19 -0.28 28.44
CA TRP A 166 9.86 -1.20 27.33
C TRP A 166 10.15 -0.55 25.99
N VAL A 167 10.37 -1.38 24.98
CA VAL A 167 10.52 -0.99 23.57
C VAL A 167 9.59 -1.83 22.72
N ASN A 168 8.77 -1.20 21.89
CA ASN A 168 7.94 -1.89 20.89
C ASN A 168 8.57 -1.72 19.51
N TYR A 169 9.27 -2.74 19.04
CA TYR A 169 9.85 -2.76 17.69
C TYR A 169 9.78 -4.19 17.13
N PRO A 170 9.10 -4.43 16.00
CA PRO A 170 8.82 -5.77 15.48
C PRO A 170 10.05 -6.66 15.26
N CYS A 171 11.18 -6.08 14.85
CA CYS A 171 12.40 -6.85 14.60
C CYS A 171 13.23 -7.21 15.86
N LEU A 172 12.76 -6.86 17.07
CA LEU A 172 13.39 -7.35 18.30
C LEU A 172 12.99 -8.80 18.57
N PRO A 173 13.92 -9.68 19.00
CA PRO A 173 13.59 -11.08 19.32
C PRO A 173 12.54 -11.22 20.43
N THR A 174 12.36 -10.21 21.26
CA THR A 174 11.36 -10.15 22.33
C THR A 174 9.96 -9.76 21.84
N ASN A 175 9.85 -9.29 20.59
CA ASN A 175 8.57 -8.86 20.02
C ASN A 175 7.79 -10.05 19.43
N PRO A 176 6.46 -10.15 19.65
CA PRO A 176 5.64 -11.26 19.13
C PRO A 176 5.58 -11.34 17.61
N TYR A 177 5.99 -10.29 16.89
CA TYR A 177 6.00 -10.25 15.42
C TYR A 177 7.37 -10.52 14.81
N HIS A 178 8.40 -10.89 15.61
CA HIS A 178 9.79 -11.04 15.15
C HIS A 178 9.95 -12.03 14.00
N GLU A 179 9.17 -13.11 14.00
CA GLU A 179 9.22 -14.21 13.02
C GLU A 179 8.24 -13.99 11.82
N ARG A 180 7.59 -12.84 11.75
CA ARG A 180 6.53 -12.59 10.78
C ARG A 180 6.95 -11.72 9.60
#